data_b78c6339472c382ba9149cbdbe114279
#
_entry.id   b78c6339472c382ba9149cbdbe114279
#
_cell.length_a   1.000
_cell.length_b   1.000
_cell.length_c   1.000
_cell.angle_alpha   90.00
_cell.angle_beta   90.00
_cell.angle_gamma   90.00
#
_symmetry.space_group_name_H-M   'P 1'
#
loop_
_entity.id
_entity.type
_entity.pdbx_description
1 polymer ?
#
loop_
_entity_poly.entity_id
_entity_poly.type
_entity_poly.pdbx_seq_one_letter_code
_entity_poly.pdbx_strand_id
1 'polypeptide(L)'
;AGILCAAVADFTPDHAADHKIKREKDDLVLQLKPTQDIAASLGATKKEYQTLVGFALETNDEAANAQGKLERKNFDFIVLNSLNDKGAGFRVDTNKITIIDREGATPYPLKNKMEVAKDIIDRLVISMNK
;
A
#
# COMPACT_ATOMS: atom_id res chain seq x y z
N ALA A 1 -5.02 -5.48 -14.99
CA ALA A 1 -4.12 -4.99 -13.95
C ALA A 1 -4.88 -4.45 -12.75
N GLY A 2 -4.29 -4.49 -11.57
CA GLY A 2 -4.83 -3.91 -10.35
C GLY A 2 -3.79 -3.03 -9.65
N ILE A 3 -4.20 -1.83 -9.24
CA ILE A 3 -3.37 -0.92 -8.43
C ILE A 3 -4.04 -0.75 -7.07
N LEU A 4 -3.41 -1.26 -6.01
CA LEU A 4 -3.96 -1.30 -4.65
C LEU A 4 -3.40 -0.12 -3.85
N CYS A 5 -4.07 1.03 -3.93
CA CYS A 5 -3.66 2.27 -3.26
C CYS A 5 -4.60 2.69 -2.11
N ALA A 6 -5.65 1.92 -1.82
CA ALA A 6 -6.58 2.23 -0.75
C ALA A 6 -5.98 1.93 0.63
N ALA A 7 -6.22 2.79 1.59
CA ALA A 7 -5.88 2.56 3.00
C ALA A 7 -6.92 1.64 3.64
N VAL A 8 -6.72 0.33 3.50
CA VAL A 8 -7.58 -0.68 4.12
C VAL A 8 -7.12 -0.90 5.56
N ALA A 9 -8.08 -0.91 6.51
CA ALA A 9 -7.78 -1.17 7.91
C ALA A 9 -7.35 -2.64 8.12
N ASP A 10 -6.25 -2.85 8.86
CA ASP A 10 -5.74 -4.20 9.18
C ASP A 10 -6.58 -4.93 10.24
N PHE A 11 -7.38 -4.18 11.00
CA PHE A 11 -8.22 -4.72 12.07
C PHE A 11 -9.65 -4.18 12.01
N THR A 12 -10.59 -5.01 12.46
CA THR A 12 -12.01 -4.65 12.61
C THR A 12 -12.50 -5.12 14.00
N PRO A 13 -13.52 -4.49 14.60
CA PRO A 13 -14.13 -5.01 15.82
C PRO A 13 -14.56 -6.46 15.65
N ASP A 14 -14.24 -7.30 16.64
CA ASP A 14 -14.58 -8.73 16.61
C ASP A 14 -16.09 -8.94 16.65
N HIS A 15 -16.78 -8.13 17.45
CA HIS A 15 -18.23 -8.14 17.59
C HIS A 15 -18.82 -6.74 17.38
N ALA A 16 -19.91 -6.66 16.64
CA ALA A 16 -20.75 -5.46 16.59
C ALA A 16 -21.76 -5.51 17.73
N ALA A 17 -21.94 -4.40 18.44
CA ALA A 17 -22.98 -4.30 19.46
C ALA A 17 -24.36 -4.19 18.80
N ASP A 18 -25.33 -4.97 19.26
CA ASP A 18 -26.72 -4.93 18.77
C ASP A 18 -27.43 -3.62 19.10
N HIS A 19 -26.96 -2.92 20.14
CA HIS A 19 -27.52 -1.68 20.62
C HIS A 19 -26.44 -0.62 20.84
N LYS A 20 -26.87 0.66 20.87
CA LYS A 20 -25.99 1.79 21.18
C LYS A 20 -25.32 1.59 22.55
N ILE A 21 -24.00 1.52 22.55
CA ILE A 21 -23.19 1.49 23.77
C ILE A 21 -23.34 2.84 24.48
N LYS A 22 -23.86 2.81 25.72
CA LYS A 22 -23.98 3.98 26.56
C LYS A 22 -22.65 4.25 27.26
N ARG A 23 -22.35 5.53 27.49
CA ARG A 23 -21.15 5.94 28.26
C ARG A 23 -21.34 5.50 29.72
N GLU A 24 -20.46 4.66 30.19
CA GLU A 24 -20.34 4.26 31.60
C GLU A 24 -19.11 4.95 32.22
N LYS A 25 -18.87 4.73 33.52
CA LYS A 25 -17.73 5.33 34.23
C LYS A 25 -16.42 4.60 33.97
N ASP A 26 -16.50 3.36 33.54
CA ASP A 26 -15.36 2.48 33.30
C ASP A 26 -14.85 2.61 31.86
N ASP A 27 -13.63 2.13 31.62
CA ASP A 27 -12.98 2.11 30.31
C ASP A 27 -13.72 1.16 29.34
N LEU A 28 -13.91 1.59 28.11
CA LEU A 28 -14.44 0.73 27.05
C LEU A 28 -13.29 -0.06 26.40
N VAL A 29 -13.31 -1.37 26.55
CA VAL A 29 -12.36 -2.28 25.89
C VAL A 29 -13.00 -2.81 24.60
N LEU A 30 -12.33 -2.58 23.47
CA LEU A 30 -12.72 -3.13 22.17
C LEU A 30 -11.79 -4.26 21.78
N GLN A 31 -12.34 -5.44 21.57
CA GLN A 31 -11.63 -6.56 20.96
C GLN A 31 -11.64 -6.40 19.44
N LEU A 32 -10.47 -6.46 18.84
CA LEU A 32 -10.29 -6.37 17.40
C LEU A 32 -9.78 -7.69 16.85
N LYS A 33 -10.22 -8.03 15.63
CA LYS A 33 -9.70 -9.17 14.86
C LYS A 33 -9.09 -8.67 13.55
N PRO A 34 -8.10 -9.40 12.98
CA PRO A 34 -7.54 -9.07 11.69
C PRO A 34 -8.60 -9.07 10.59
N THR A 35 -8.49 -8.14 9.66
CA THR A 35 -9.27 -8.15 8.41
C THR A 35 -8.63 -9.10 7.40
N GLN A 36 -9.36 -9.42 6.34
CA GLN A 36 -8.80 -10.19 5.23
C GLN A 36 -7.73 -9.36 4.50
N ASP A 37 -6.55 -9.93 4.29
CA ASP A 37 -5.51 -9.33 3.46
C ASP A 37 -5.89 -9.49 1.97
N ILE A 38 -6.58 -8.46 1.43
CA ILE A 38 -7.04 -8.43 0.04
C ILE A 38 -5.86 -8.54 -0.94
N ALA A 39 -4.76 -7.85 -0.64
CA ALA A 39 -3.58 -7.85 -1.49
C ALA A 39 -2.94 -9.24 -1.59
N ALA A 40 -2.77 -9.92 -0.44
CA ALA A 40 -2.27 -11.29 -0.41
C ALA A 40 -3.20 -12.27 -1.14
N SER A 41 -4.52 -12.13 -0.96
CA SER A 41 -5.53 -12.97 -1.63
C SER A 41 -5.49 -12.80 -3.16
N LEU A 42 -5.36 -11.56 -3.65
CA LEU A 42 -5.22 -11.28 -5.08
C LEU A 42 -3.90 -11.80 -5.63
N GLY A 43 -2.80 -11.60 -4.91
CA GLY A 43 -1.49 -12.10 -5.31
C GLY A 43 -1.43 -13.63 -5.41
N ALA A 44 -2.12 -14.34 -4.49
CA ALA A 44 -2.19 -15.80 -4.50
C ALA A 44 -2.98 -16.37 -5.68
N THR A 45 -3.96 -15.63 -6.20
CA THR A 45 -4.85 -16.05 -7.29
C THR A 45 -4.49 -15.41 -8.64
N LYS A 46 -3.53 -14.48 -8.65
CA LYS A 46 -3.07 -13.76 -9.84
C LYS A 46 -2.53 -14.73 -10.90
N LYS A 47 -2.98 -14.55 -12.14
CA LYS A 47 -2.46 -15.27 -13.32
C LYS A 47 -1.26 -14.52 -13.92
N GLU A 48 -0.43 -15.22 -14.71
CA GLU A 48 0.79 -14.66 -15.30
C GLU A 48 0.56 -13.40 -16.14
N TYR A 49 -0.57 -13.31 -16.84
CA TYR A 49 -0.92 -12.13 -17.66
C TYR A 49 -1.52 -10.98 -16.83
N GLN A 50 -1.67 -11.14 -15.54
CA GLN A 50 -2.23 -10.13 -14.64
C GLN A 50 -1.11 -9.39 -13.90
N THR A 51 -1.19 -8.07 -13.87
CA THR A 51 -0.25 -7.20 -13.17
C THR A 51 -0.90 -6.64 -11.92
N LEU A 52 -0.21 -6.77 -10.80
CA LEU A 52 -0.66 -6.29 -9.50
C LEU A 52 0.37 -5.33 -8.90
N VAL A 53 -0.07 -4.13 -8.55
CA VAL A 53 0.77 -3.06 -7.98
C VAL A 53 0.32 -2.75 -6.56
N GLY A 54 1.28 -2.70 -5.64
CA GLY A 54 1.04 -2.30 -4.26
C GLY A 54 1.62 -0.94 -3.93
N PHE A 55 1.18 -0.39 -2.80
CA PHE A 55 1.76 0.80 -2.19
C PHE A 55 2.33 0.46 -0.83
N ALA A 56 3.44 1.06 -0.49
CA ALA A 56 4.04 1.00 0.84
C ALA A 56 4.34 2.42 1.33
N LEU A 57 3.97 2.68 2.58
CA LEU A 57 4.34 3.87 3.31
C LEU A 57 5.18 3.42 4.49
N GLU A 58 6.45 3.77 4.49
CA GLU A 58 7.41 3.26 5.46
C GLU A 58 8.18 4.43 6.11
N THR A 59 8.74 4.17 7.29
CA THR A 59 9.56 5.12 8.03
C THR A 59 10.94 4.57 8.40
N ASN A 60 11.05 3.24 8.50
CA ASN A 60 12.28 2.53 8.87
C ASN A 60 12.46 1.34 7.93
N ASP A 61 13.71 1.01 7.60
CA ASP A 61 14.08 -0.12 6.72
C ASP A 61 13.19 -0.21 5.46
N GLU A 62 12.91 0.96 4.90
CA GLU A 62 11.87 1.19 3.90
C GLU A 62 11.97 0.24 2.70
N ALA A 63 13.17 0.12 2.14
CA ALA A 63 13.40 -0.73 0.96
C ALA A 63 13.24 -2.22 1.29
N ALA A 64 13.77 -2.68 2.43
CA ALA A 64 13.66 -4.08 2.85
C ALA A 64 12.21 -4.48 3.16
N ASN A 65 11.47 -3.59 3.84
CA ASN A 65 10.05 -3.80 4.13
C ASN A 65 9.19 -3.84 2.85
N ALA A 66 9.45 -2.95 1.90
CA ALA A 66 8.76 -2.91 0.62
C ALA A 66 9.08 -4.16 -0.21
N GLN A 67 10.36 -4.58 -0.26
CA GLN A 67 10.78 -5.82 -0.92
C GLN A 67 10.08 -7.05 -0.32
N GLY A 68 10.04 -7.16 1.01
CA GLY A 68 9.32 -8.24 1.69
C GLY A 68 7.81 -8.25 1.40
N LYS A 69 7.18 -7.09 1.25
CA LYS A 69 5.77 -6.99 0.83
C LYS A 69 5.58 -7.42 -0.62
N LEU A 70 6.48 -7.02 -1.53
CA LEU A 70 6.46 -7.40 -2.94
C LEU A 70 6.43 -8.92 -3.10
N GLU A 71 7.31 -9.61 -2.39
CA GLU A 71 7.42 -11.07 -2.45
C GLU A 71 6.21 -11.77 -1.82
N ARG A 72 5.87 -11.42 -0.56
CA ARG A 72 4.76 -12.07 0.17
C ARG A 72 3.40 -11.92 -0.49
N LYS A 73 3.16 -10.77 -1.14
CA LYS A 73 1.89 -10.45 -1.78
C LYS A 73 1.92 -10.63 -3.30
N ASN A 74 3.01 -11.17 -3.83
CA ASN A 74 3.21 -11.45 -5.26
C ASN A 74 2.88 -10.23 -6.15
N PHE A 75 3.31 -9.03 -5.74
CA PHE A 75 3.22 -7.83 -6.56
C PHE A 75 4.23 -7.87 -7.71
N ASP A 76 3.91 -7.22 -8.83
CA ASP A 76 4.85 -7.02 -9.93
C ASP A 76 5.79 -5.86 -9.64
N PHE A 77 5.27 -4.82 -9.00
CA PHE A 77 6.07 -3.77 -8.37
C PHE A 77 5.33 -3.10 -7.23
N ILE A 78 6.09 -2.42 -6.37
CA ILE A 78 5.58 -1.60 -5.26
C ILE A 78 6.00 -0.15 -5.46
N VAL A 79 5.07 0.75 -5.19
CA VAL A 79 5.31 2.18 -5.07
C VAL A 79 5.59 2.49 -3.61
N LEU A 80 6.83 2.76 -3.29
CA LEU A 80 7.27 3.13 -1.95
C LEU A 80 7.21 4.65 -1.78
N ASN A 81 6.48 5.11 -0.75
CA ASN A 81 6.50 6.48 -0.25
C ASN A 81 7.27 6.51 1.07
N SER A 82 8.21 7.44 1.21
CA SER A 82 8.90 7.68 2.46
C SER A 82 8.30 8.88 3.20
N LEU A 83 7.98 8.70 4.48
CA LEU A 83 7.58 9.83 5.34
C LEU A 83 8.79 10.71 5.75
N ASN A 84 10.01 10.24 5.52
CA ASN A 84 11.25 10.97 5.81
C ASN A 84 11.58 12.01 4.73
N ASP A 85 10.97 11.93 3.54
CA ASP A 85 11.20 12.86 2.45
C ASP A 85 10.41 14.16 2.64
N LYS A 86 11.11 15.30 2.73
CA LYS A 86 10.47 16.62 2.80
C LYS A 86 9.67 16.90 1.53
N GLY A 87 8.40 17.29 1.70
CA GLY A 87 7.49 17.56 0.59
C GLY A 87 6.79 16.32 0.02
N ALA A 88 7.03 15.14 0.61
CA ALA A 88 6.27 13.94 0.33
C ALA A 88 5.25 13.65 1.46
N GLY A 89 4.13 13.03 1.13
CA GLY A 89 3.16 12.55 2.10
C GLY A 89 1.79 13.19 2.05
N PHE A 90 1.09 13.15 3.19
CA PHE A 90 -0.27 13.70 3.32
C PHE A 90 -0.25 15.23 3.41
N ARG A 91 -1.31 15.89 2.95
CA ARG A 91 -1.55 17.35 3.01
C ARG A 91 -0.65 18.22 2.12
N VAL A 92 0.12 17.64 1.23
CA VAL A 92 0.89 18.37 0.20
C VAL A 92 0.52 17.86 -1.19
N ASP A 93 0.68 18.71 -2.20
CA ASP A 93 0.36 18.35 -3.59
C ASP A 93 1.51 17.66 -4.32
N THR A 94 2.65 17.53 -3.64
CA THR A 94 3.86 16.86 -4.14
C THR A 94 4.04 15.50 -3.50
N ASN A 95 4.79 14.63 -4.19
CA ASN A 95 5.25 13.36 -3.66
C ASN A 95 6.59 12.96 -4.29
N LYS A 96 7.34 12.14 -3.56
CA LYS A 96 8.55 11.48 -4.00
C LYS A 96 8.38 9.99 -3.79
N ILE A 97 8.60 9.22 -4.84
CA ILE A 97 8.40 7.77 -4.81
C ILE A 97 9.67 7.02 -5.22
N THR A 98 9.76 5.78 -4.78
CA THR A 98 10.67 4.78 -5.32
C THR A 98 9.85 3.60 -5.80
N ILE A 99 10.01 3.20 -7.05
CA ILE A 99 9.39 1.97 -7.55
C ILE A 99 10.35 0.82 -7.28
N ILE A 100 9.86 -0.22 -6.62
CA ILE A 100 10.62 -1.42 -6.29
C ILE A 100 9.97 -2.60 -7.00
N ASP A 101 10.77 -3.34 -7.73
CA ASP A 101 10.40 -4.60 -8.39
C ASP A 101 11.46 -5.69 -8.12
N ARG A 102 11.38 -6.81 -8.82
CA ARG A 102 12.34 -7.92 -8.66
C ARG A 102 13.74 -7.62 -9.20
N GLU A 103 13.89 -6.59 -10.04
CA GLU A 103 15.16 -6.18 -10.64
C GLU A 103 15.87 -5.14 -9.76
N GLY A 104 15.13 -4.47 -8.85
CA GLY A 104 15.69 -3.50 -7.91
C GLY A 104 14.79 -2.31 -7.60
N ALA A 105 15.40 -1.21 -7.18
CA ALA A 105 14.74 0.02 -6.78
C ALA A 105 15.08 1.17 -7.73
N THR A 106 14.05 1.83 -8.26
CA THR A 106 14.18 3.00 -9.14
C THR A 106 13.60 4.22 -8.43
N PRO A 107 14.42 5.17 -7.96
CA PRO A 107 13.95 6.40 -7.34
C PRO A 107 13.47 7.40 -8.38
N TYR A 108 12.42 8.13 -8.06
CA TYR A 108 11.88 9.24 -8.84
C TYR A 108 12.05 10.56 -8.08
N PRO A 109 12.28 11.68 -8.79
CA PRO A 109 12.40 12.98 -8.14
C PRO A 109 11.07 13.44 -7.53
N LEU A 110 11.13 14.42 -6.62
CA LEU A 110 9.94 15.09 -6.10
C LEU A 110 9.16 15.76 -7.25
N LYS A 111 7.90 15.42 -7.40
CA LYS A 111 7.00 15.93 -8.44
C LYS A 111 5.62 16.21 -7.87
N ASN A 112 4.75 16.88 -8.60
CA ASN A 112 3.35 16.93 -8.24
C ASN A 112 2.71 15.53 -8.37
N LYS A 113 1.63 15.29 -7.62
CA LYS A 113 0.98 13.97 -7.55
C LYS A 113 0.45 13.47 -8.89
N MET A 114 0.06 14.37 -9.79
CA MET A 114 -0.40 14.00 -11.14
C MET A 114 0.75 13.45 -12.00
N GLU A 115 1.94 14.07 -11.91
CA GLU A 115 3.13 13.59 -12.60
C GLU A 115 3.62 12.25 -12.02
N VAL A 116 3.57 12.11 -10.68
CA VAL A 116 3.87 10.83 -10.01
C VAL A 116 2.89 9.73 -10.46
N ALA A 117 1.60 10.04 -10.56
CA ALA A 117 0.62 9.09 -11.08
C ALA A 117 0.92 8.67 -12.51
N LYS A 118 1.37 9.60 -13.36
CA LYS A 118 1.82 9.30 -14.73
C LYS A 118 3.01 8.35 -14.73
N ASP A 119 4.05 8.61 -13.93
CA ASP A 119 5.21 7.72 -13.81
C ASP A 119 4.80 6.29 -13.42
N ILE A 120 3.84 6.14 -12.50
CA ILE A 120 3.31 4.85 -12.06
C ILE A 120 2.58 4.14 -13.22
N ILE A 121 1.75 4.85 -13.96
CA ILE A 121 1.02 4.31 -15.12
C ILE A 121 1.99 3.93 -16.24
N ASP A 122 2.98 4.76 -16.54
CA ASP A 122 4.02 4.45 -17.55
C ASP A 122 4.77 3.16 -17.16
N ARG A 123 5.11 2.98 -15.88
CA ARG A 123 5.72 1.73 -15.38
C ARG A 123 4.78 0.53 -15.48
N LEU A 124 3.49 0.72 -15.19
CA LEU A 124 2.48 -0.33 -15.33
C LEU A 124 2.39 -0.81 -16.79
N VAL A 125 2.33 0.10 -17.75
CA VAL A 125 2.28 -0.24 -19.18
C VAL A 125 3.50 -1.05 -19.60
N ILE A 126 4.69 -0.69 -19.12
CA ILE A 126 5.92 -1.48 -19.37
C ILE A 126 5.78 -2.89 -18.79
N SER A 127 5.25 -3.03 -17.57
CA SER A 127 5.09 -4.34 -16.92
C SER A 127 4.06 -5.24 -17.60
N MET A 128 3.03 -4.65 -18.23
CA MET A 128 1.99 -5.39 -18.94
C MET A 128 2.43 -5.86 -20.34
N ASN A 129 3.49 -5.30 -20.89
CA ASN A 129 4.02 -5.64 -22.23
C ASN A 129 5.22 -6.61 -22.17
N LYS A 130 5.57 -7.08 -20.97
CA LYS A 130 6.54 -8.16 -20.76
C LYS A 130 5.82 -9.52 -20.87
#